data_dc501ce9c5bbe9eaaf75c6d18e2a23b3
#
_entry.id   dc501ce9c5bbe9eaaf75c6d18e2a23b3
#
_cell.length_a   1.000
_cell.length_b   1.000
_cell.length_c   1.000
_cell.angle_alpha   90.00
_cell.angle_beta   90.00
_cell.angle_gamma   90.00
#
_symmetry.space_group_name_H-M   'P 1'
#
loop_
_entity.id
_entity.type
_entity.pdbx_description
1 polymer ?
#
loop_
_entity_poly.entity_id
_entity_poly.type
_entity_poly.pdbx_seq_one_letter_code
_entity_poly.pdbx_strand_id
1 'polypeptide(L)'
;MKKKFYILSIISFIFSIFPFLKSKNRTVTTLLWLPKLLSGAFSLWLALFGLMGTVYGAMRRDLRILYTGSVGAILSLAYIRQVTKGHNGFSQTFGPNWQEKIPAEQRPRMQRSRWPVLALPVQPVPHQRDIPYGTSPATGQPLLADLWVPPKHTVPSGVGVIYIHGGSWQLGTRDLGTGPFFQRLATLGH
;
A
#
# COMPACT_ATOMS: atom_id res chain seq x y z
N MET A 1 17.45 -5.00 27.53
CA MET A 1 17.58 -5.30 26.10
C MET A 1 16.84 -6.60 25.71
N LYS A 2 17.07 -7.75 26.36
CA LYS A 2 16.43 -9.04 26.03
C LYS A 2 14.92 -8.96 25.87
N LYS A 3 14.19 -8.32 26.80
CA LYS A 3 12.73 -8.17 26.76
C LYS A 3 12.24 -7.46 25.49
N LYS A 4 12.95 -6.43 25.00
CA LYS A 4 12.57 -5.70 23.78
C LYS A 4 12.67 -6.59 22.53
N PHE A 5 13.76 -7.32 22.36
CA PHE A 5 13.92 -8.22 21.21
C PHE A 5 12.93 -9.40 21.24
N TYR A 6 12.62 -9.91 22.42
CA TYR A 6 11.60 -10.92 22.59
C TYR A 6 10.22 -10.43 22.15
N ILE A 7 9.82 -9.23 22.59
CA ILE A 7 8.54 -8.62 22.17
C ILE A 7 8.51 -8.38 20.65
N LEU A 8 9.57 -7.82 20.07
CA LEU A 8 9.63 -7.59 18.62
C LEU A 8 9.54 -8.88 17.82
N SER A 9 10.20 -9.95 18.28
CA SER A 9 10.12 -11.26 17.62
C SER A 9 8.72 -11.85 17.68
N ILE A 10 8.04 -11.74 18.82
CA ILE A 10 6.65 -12.21 18.98
C ILE A 10 5.70 -11.39 18.11
N ILE A 11 5.82 -10.08 18.09
CA ILE A 11 5.00 -9.21 17.21
C ILE A 11 5.20 -9.63 15.76
N SER A 12 6.45 -9.75 15.33
CA SER A 12 6.76 -10.21 13.97
C SER A 12 6.13 -11.55 13.68
N PHE A 13 6.27 -12.53 14.56
CA PHE A 13 5.71 -13.87 14.41
C PHE A 13 4.19 -13.85 14.29
N ILE A 14 3.49 -13.21 15.23
CA ILE A 14 2.02 -13.20 15.27
C ILE A 14 1.45 -12.48 14.03
N PHE A 15 1.95 -11.28 13.75
CA PHE A 15 1.40 -10.48 12.66
C PHE A 15 1.75 -11.05 11.27
N SER A 16 2.89 -11.71 11.10
CA SER A 16 3.26 -12.32 9.83
C SER A 16 2.38 -13.50 9.40
N ILE A 17 1.61 -14.07 10.32
CA ILE A 17 0.68 -15.18 10.03
C ILE A 17 -0.60 -14.67 9.37
N PHE A 18 -1.12 -13.50 9.76
CA PHE A 18 -2.44 -13.03 9.32
C PHE A 18 -2.65 -12.97 7.81
N PRO A 19 -1.69 -12.55 6.97
CA PRO A 19 -1.87 -12.53 5.52
C PRO A 19 -2.21 -13.90 4.92
N PHE A 20 -1.75 -14.98 5.54
CA PHE A 20 -1.92 -16.36 5.07
C PHE A 20 -3.20 -17.02 5.59
N LEU A 21 -3.87 -16.47 6.60
CA LEU A 21 -5.11 -17.01 7.12
C LEU A 21 -6.23 -16.81 6.10
N LYS A 22 -6.85 -17.90 5.69
CA LYS A 22 -8.02 -17.90 4.80
C LYS A 22 -9.22 -18.43 5.56
N SER A 23 -10.38 -17.79 5.40
CA SER A 23 -11.64 -18.25 5.96
C SER A 23 -12.76 -18.05 4.97
N LYS A 24 -13.68 -19.00 4.91
CA LYS A 24 -14.95 -18.89 4.17
C LYS A 24 -16.07 -18.26 5.04
N ASN A 25 -15.87 -18.20 6.35
CA ASN A 25 -16.82 -17.60 7.28
C ASN A 25 -16.73 -16.09 7.24
N ARG A 26 -17.86 -15.42 6.95
CA ARG A 26 -17.95 -13.96 6.83
C ARG A 26 -17.51 -13.24 8.10
N THR A 27 -17.95 -13.69 9.27
CA THR A 27 -17.60 -13.10 10.57
C THR A 27 -16.09 -13.16 10.81
N VAL A 28 -15.49 -14.33 10.60
CA VAL A 28 -14.03 -14.53 10.73
C VAL A 28 -13.28 -13.65 9.75
N THR A 29 -13.74 -13.56 8.50
CA THR A 29 -13.11 -12.70 7.48
C THR A 29 -13.17 -11.23 7.89
N THR A 30 -14.30 -10.77 8.44
CA THR A 30 -14.46 -9.40 8.94
C THR A 30 -13.54 -9.12 10.12
N LEU A 31 -13.41 -10.04 11.08
CA LEU A 31 -12.50 -9.90 12.21
C LEU A 31 -11.03 -9.89 11.78
N LEU A 32 -10.68 -10.69 10.78
CA LEU A 32 -9.32 -10.78 10.25
C LEU A 32 -8.95 -9.61 9.33
N TRP A 33 -9.90 -8.80 8.88
CA TRP A 33 -9.66 -7.72 7.92
C TRP A 33 -8.60 -6.73 8.41
N LEU A 34 -8.79 -6.16 9.59
CA LEU A 34 -7.87 -5.17 10.15
C LEU A 34 -6.47 -5.75 10.45
N PRO A 35 -6.33 -6.91 11.14
CA PRO A 35 -5.03 -7.55 11.31
C PRO A 35 -4.31 -7.84 10.00
N LYS A 36 -5.01 -8.31 8.95
CA LYS A 36 -4.42 -8.54 7.63
C LYS A 36 -3.94 -7.26 6.97
N LEU A 37 -4.75 -6.21 7.04
CA LEU A 37 -4.39 -4.90 6.49
C LEU A 37 -3.11 -4.36 7.14
N LEU A 38 -3.05 -4.37 8.47
CA LEU A 38 -1.87 -3.94 9.22
C LEU A 38 -0.65 -4.79 8.91
N SER A 39 -0.81 -6.11 8.91
CA SER A 39 0.29 -7.02 8.58
C SER A 39 0.83 -6.81 7.17
N GLY A 40 -0.05 -6.56 6.20
CA GLY A 40 0.34 -6.24 4.83
C GLY A 40 1.09 -4.92 4.73
N ALA A 41 0.53 -3.86 5.31
CA ALA A 41 1.11 -2.52 5.29
C ALA A 41 2.49 -2.46 5.98
N PHE A 42 2.65 -3.18 7.09
CA PHE A 42 3.89 -3.20 7.88
C PHE A 42 4.79 -4.41 7.61
N SER A 43 4.53 -5.18 6.54
CA SER A 43 5.26 -6.43 6.25
C SER A 43 6.78 -6.27 6.22
N LEU A 44 7.30 -5.16 5.70
CA LEU A 44 8.73 -4.87 5.71
C LEU A 44 9.28 -4.69 7.13
N TRP A 45 8.57 -3.95 7.97
CA TRP A 45 8.94 -3.75 9.37
C TRP A 45 8.89 -5.05 10.16
N LEU A 46 7.87 -5.88 9.89
CA LEU A 46 7.76 -7.22 10.49
C LEU A 46 8.95 -8.10 10.08
N ALA A 47 9.37 -8.05 8.81
CA ALA A 47 10.56 -8.76 8.36
C ALA A 47 11.83 -8.28 9.09
N LEU A 48 12.01 -6.96 9.22
CA LEU A 48 13.15 -6.39 9.96
C LEU A 48 13.14 -6.78 11.45
N PHE A 49 12.00 -6.69 12.11
CA PHE A 49 11.87 -7.09 13.51
C PHE A 49 12.16 -8.58 13.70
N GLY A 50 11.68 -9.41 12.80
CA GLY A 50 11.98 -10.83 12.79
C GLY A 50 13.47 -11.11 12.60
N LEU A 51 14.13 -10.46 11.64
CA LEU A 51 15.56 -10.59 11.42
C LEU A 51 16.39 -10.12 12.62
N MET A 52 16.04 -8.98 13.21
CA MET A 52 16.70 -8.49 14.43
C MET A 52 16.56 -9.49 15.58
N GLY A 53 15.37 -10.08 15.74
CA GLY A 53 15.12 -11.14 16.71
C GLY A 53 15.98 -12.38 16.43
N THR A 54 16.05 -12.81 15.19
CA THR A 54 16.87 -13.97 14.76
C THR A 54 18.33 -13.76 15.11
N VAL A 55 18.91 -12.63 14.72
CA VAL A 55 20.32 -12.30 15.01
C VAL A 55 20.58 -12.24 16.51
N TYR A 56 19.72 -11.53 17.25
CA TYR A 56 19.88 -11.44 18.71
C TYR A 56 19.73 -12.80 19.40
N GLY A 57 18.74 -13.61 18.98
CA GLY A 57 18.53 -14.96 19.50
C GLY A 57 19.73 -15.89 19.27
N ALA A 58 20.31 -15.82 18.06
CA ALA A 58 21.53 -16.56 17.71
C ALA A 58 22.71 -16.13 18.56
N MET A 59 22.96 -14.83 18.71
CA MET A 59 24.06 -14.28 19.52
C MET A 59 23.94 -14.65 21.01
N ARG A 60 22.72 -14.71 21.52
CA ARG A 60 22.44 -15.00 22.93
C ARG A 60 22.11 -16.45 23.20
N ARG A 61 22.11 -17.31 22.19
CA ARG A 61 21.71 -18.71 22.26
C ARG A 61 20.31 -18.89 22.87
N ASP A 62 19.41 -17.94 22.61
CA ASP A 62 18.03 -17.97 23.07
C ASP A 62 17.14 -18.51 21.94
N LEU A 63 16.85 -19.81 22.00
CA LEU A 63 16.10 -20.53 20.97
C LEU A 63 14.68 -19.95 20.77
N ARG A 64 14.05 -19.41 21.82
CA ARG A 64 12.68 -18.85 21.71
C ARG A 64 12.70 -17.62 20.83
N ILE A 65 13.62 -16.69 21.04
CA ILE A 65 13.78 -15.48 20.24
C ILE A 65 14.24 -15.85 18.83
N LEU A 66 15.15 -16.80 18.71
CA LEU A 66 15.65 -17.28 17.42
C LEU A 66 14.52 -17.83 16.56
N TYR A 67 13.73 -18.76 17.07
CA TYR A 67 12.63 -19.38 16.28
C TYR A 67 11.51 -18.38 15.95
N THR A 68 11.02 -17.62 16.94
CA THR A 68 9.94 -16.65 16.66
C THR A 68 10.39 -15.58 15.69
N GLY A 69 11.62 -15.08 15.81
CA GLY A 69 12.18 -14.11 14.88
C GLY A 69 12.34 -14.69 13.48
N SER A 70 12.91 -15.88 13.34
CA SER A 70 13.13 -16.53 12.05
C SER A 70 11.82 -16.81 11.31
N VAL A 71 10.82 -17.38 12.00
CA VAL A 71 9.53 -17.67 11.39
C VAL A 71 8.83 -16.37 10.97
N GLY A 72 8.84 -15.34 11.83
CA GLY A 72 8.26 -14.03 11.52
C GLY A 72 8.91 -13.39 10.30
N ALA A 73 10.25 -13.42 10.22
CA ALA A 73 10.99 -12.90 9.07
C ALA A 73 10.66 -13.67 7.78
N ILE A 74 10.69 -15.00 7.82
CA ILE A 74 10.43 -15.86 6.66
C ILE A 74 9.01 -15.62 6.12
N LEU A 75 8.00 -15.61 6.98
CA LEU A 75 6.62 -15.39 6.57
C LEU A 75 6.44 -13.98 5.99
N SER A 76 6.98 -12.95 6.62
CA SER A 76 6.91 -11.59 6.10
C SER A 76 7.59 -11.45 4.74
N LEU A 77 8.77 -12.03 4.54
CA LEU A 77 9.47 -12.04 3.25
C LEU A 77 8.71 -12.86 2.19
N ALA A 78 8.12 -13.98 2.56
CA ALA A 78 7.27 -14.77 1.68
C ALA A 78 6.05 -13.97 1.21
N TYR A 79 5.39 -13.25 2.11
CA TYR A 79 4.29 -12.37 1.76
C TYR A 79 4.74 -11.24 0.83
N ILE A 80 5.83 -10.53 1.16
CA ILE A 80 6.40 -9.48 0.32
C ILE A 80 6.69 -10.02 -1.09
N ARG A 81 7.35 -11.19 -1.20
CA ARG A 81 7.62 -11.84 -2.48
C ARG A 81 6.33 -12.14 -3.25
N GLN A 82 5.29 -12.61 -2.56
CA GLN A 82 3.99 -12.92 -3.17
C GLN A 82 3.33 -11.68 -3.76
N VAL A 83 3.28 -10.57 -3.02
CA VAL A 83 2.61 -9.33 -3.48
C VAL A 83 3.42 -8.55 -4.49
N THR A 84 4.74 -8.71 -4.50
CA THR A 84 5.63 -8.08 -5.49
C THR A 84 5.89 -8.94 -6.72
N LYS A 85 5.44 -10.19 -6.70
CA LYS A 85 5.55 -11.07 -7.86
C LYS A 85 4.76 -10.48 -9.04
N GLY A 86 5.40 -10.40 -10.20
CA GLY A 86 4.69 -10.04 -11.42
C GLY A 86 3.61 -11.07 -11.74
N HIS A 87 2.49 -10.61 -12.23
CA HIS A 87 1.45 -11.48 -12.77
C HIS A 87 1.25 -11.20 -14.26
N ASN A 88 0.79 -12.20 -14.99
CA ASN A 88 0.69 -12.12 -16.45
C ASN A 88 -0.62 -11.46 -16.93
N GLY A 89 -1.39 -10.81 -16.05
CA GLY A 89 -2.69 -10.24 -16.39
C GLY A 89 -2.62 -9.22 -17.53
N PHE A 90 -1.60 -8.35 -17.52
CA PHE A 90 -1.41 -7.40 -18.61
C PHE A 90 -1.05 -8.08 -19.94
N SER A 91 -0.19 -9.10 -19.91
CA SER A 91 0.16 -9.86 -21.11
C SER A 91 -0.99 -10.68 -21.65
N GLN A 92 -1.86 -11.18 -20.78
CA GLN A 92 -3.09 -11.89 -21.18
C GLN A 92 -4.11 -10.95 -21.82
N THR A 93 -4.25 -9.72 -21.29
CA THR A 93 -5.25 -8.75 -21.74
C THR A 93 -4.79 -7.97 -22.97
N PHE A 94 -3.54 -7.52 -23.01
CA PHE A 94 -3.00 -6.60 -24.01
C PHE A 94 -2.01 -7.24 -24.99
N GLY A 95 -1.75 -8.55 -24.83
CA GLY A 95 -0.78 -9.32 -25.61
C GLY A 95 0.62 -9.33 -24.98
N PRO A 96 1.49 -10.28 -25.43
CA PRO A 96 2.82 -10.47 -24.83
C PRO A 96 3.72 -9.24 -24.95
N ASN A 97 3.56 -8.44 -25.99
CA ASN A 97 4.38 -7.26 -26.29
C ASN A 97 3.68 -5.95 -25.93
N TRP A 98 2.79 -5.95 -24.93
CA TRP A 98 2.05 -4.75 -24.53
C TRP A 98 2.96 -3.57 -24.13
N GLN A 99 4.14 -3.85 -23.60
CA GLN A 99 5.12 -2.82 -23.21
C GLN A 99 5.68 -2.04 -24.41
N GLU A 100 5.78 -2.68 -25.58
CA GLU A 100 6.24 -2.04 -26.81
C GLU A 100 5.21 -1.04 -27.36
N LYS A 101 3.93 -1.27 -27.03
CA LYS A 101 2.80 -0.38 -27.42
C LYS A 101 2.78 0.92 -26.61
N ILE A 102 3.56 1.00 -25.52
CA ILE A 102 3.64 2.23 -24.72
C ILE A 102 4.53 3.22 -25.46
N PRO A 103 4.02 4.46 -25.72
CA PRO A 103 4.79 5.50 -26.37
C PRO A 103 6.13 5.75 -25.66
N ALA A 104 7.20 5.95 -26.43
CA ALA A 104 8.54 6.13 -25.89
C ALA A 104 8.63 7.30 -24.90
N GLU A 105 7.84 8.35 -25.12
CA GLU A 105 7.75 9.53 -24.26
C GLU A 105 7.15 9.23 -22.88
N GLN A 106 6.32 8.19 -22.78
CA GLN A 106 5.66 7.81 -21.53
C GLN A 106 6.49 6.81 -20.70
N ARG A 107 7.37 6.05 -21.33
CA ARG A 107 8.20 5.04 -20.64
C ARG A 107 9.04 5.59 -19.48
N PRO A 108 9.69 6.76 -19.58
CA PRO A 108 10.44 7.33 -18.47
C PRO A 108 9.59 7.71 -17.26
N ARG A 109 8.29 7.95 -17.46
CA ARG A 109 7.32 8.33 -16.41
C ARG A 109 6.78 7.11 -15.66
N MET A 110 6.92 5.92 -16.23
CA MET A 110 6.45 4.70 -15.58
C MET A 110 7.33 4.35 -14.40
N GLN A 111 6.69 3.87 -13.34
CA GLN A 111 7.41 3.40 -12.18
C GLN A 111 8.22 2.15 -12.53
N ARG A 112 9.56 2.26 -12.45
CA ARG A 112 10.47 1.16 -12.77
C ARG A 112 10.60 0.14 -11.65
N SER A 113 10.39 0.56 -10.41
CA SER A 113 10.54 -0.31 -9.24
C SER A 113 9.19 -0.83 -8.76
N ARG A 114 9.12 -2.13 -8.52
CA ARG A 114 7.99 -2.78 -7.83
C ARG A 114 8.03 -2.59 -6.30
N TRP A 115 9.07 -1.92 -5.82
CA TRP A 115 9.32 -1.69 -4.40
C TRP A 115 9.22 -0.20 -4.07
N PRO A 116 8.02 0.38 -4.01
CA PRO A 116 7.85 1.74 -3.51
C PRO A 116 7.95 1.73 -1.97
N VAL A 117 9.09 1.27 -1.46
CA VAL A 117 9.30 1.06 -0.02
C VAL A 117 9.39 2.39 0.73
N LEU A 118 9.86 3.41 0.03
CA LEU A 118 9.94 4.76 0.57
C LEU A 118 9.16 5.67 -0.37
N ALA A 119 8.01 6.14 0.08
CA ALA A 119 7.36 7.27 -0.57
C ALA A 119 8.32 8.46 -0.44
N LEU A 120 9.03 8.77 -1.53
CA LEU A 120 9.78 10.01 -1.58
C LEU A 120 8.80 11.18 -1.38
N PRO A 121 9.20 12.22 -0.64
CA PRO A 121 8.39 13.42 -0.52
C PRO A 121 7.99 13.90 -1.92
N VAL A 122 6.71 14.05 -2.16
CA VAL A 122 6.20 14.58 -3.42
C VAL A 122 6.16 16.09 -3.28
N GLN A 123 6.64 16.80 -4.29
CA GLN A 123 6.55 18.26 -4.29
C GLN A 123 5.08 18.71 -4.24
N PRO A 124 4.77 19.76 -3.50
CA PRO A 124 3.43 20.30 -3.47
C PRO A 124 2.95 20.65 -4.89
N VAL A 125 1.74 20.25 -5.21
CA VAL A 125 1.08 20.55 -6.49
C VAL A 125 -0.14 21.44 -6.25
N PRO A 126 -0.60 22.20 -7.26
CA PRO A 126 -1.83 22.96 -7.14
C PRO A 126 -2.99 22.07 -6.71
N HIS A 127 -3.68 22.47 -5.65
CA HIS A 127 -4.77 21.73 -5.03
C HIS A 127 -5.92 22.67 -4.70
N GLN A 128 -7.07 22.42 -5.26
CA GLN A 128 -8.32 23.12 -4.95
C GLN A 128 -9.18 22.20 -4.11
N ARG A 129 -9.71 22.73 -3.01
CA ARG A 129 -10.55 21.97 -2.07
C ARG A 129 -11.99 22.45 -2.12
N ASP A 130 -12.88 21.58 -1.68
CA ASP A 130 -14.28 21.89 -1.41
C ASP A 130 -15.04 22.45 -2.64
N ILE A 131 -14.72 21.93 -3.83
CA ILE A 131 -15.39 22.30 -5.08
C ILE A 131 -16.78 21.67 -5.09
N PRO A 132 -17.87 22.45 -5.08
CA PRO A 132 -19.22 21.90 -5.16
C PRO A 132 -19.47 21.38 -6.60
N TYR A 133 -19.87 20.13 -6.72
CA TYR A 133 -20.20 19.51 -8.01
C TYR A 133 -21.66 19.04 -8.11
N GLY A 134 -22.41 19.18 -7.05
CA GLY A 134 -23.81 18.78 -6.99
C GLY A 134 -24.41 18.97 -5.61
N THR A 135 -25.64 18.51 -5.44
CA THR A 135 -26.36 18.54 -4.17
C THR A 135 -26.89 17.14 -3.83
N SER A 136 -26.75 16.73 -2.60
CA SER A 136 -27.28 15.45 -2.12
C SER A 136 -28.82 15.48 -2.14
N PRO A 137 -29.49 14.58 -2.88
CA PRO A 137 -30.94 14.53 -2.90
C PRO A 137 -31.55 14.13 -1.54
N ALA A 138 -30.79 13.44 -0.71
CA ALA A 138 -31.25 12.97 0.60
C ALA A 138 -31.14 14.04 1.69
N THR A 139 -30.16 14.94 1.63
CA THR A 139 -29.85 15.88 2.73
C THR A 139 -29.90 17.35 2.30
N GLY A 140 -29.96 17.65 1.01
CA GLY A 140 -29.83 19.00 0.48
C GLY A 140 -28.45 19.64 0.63
N GLN A 141 -27.47 18.90 1.15
CA GLN A 141 -26.11 19.40 1.35
C GLN A 141 -25.30 19.35 0.04
N PRO A 142 -24.37 20.30 -0.14
CA PRO A 142 -23.49 20.27 -1.32
C PRO A 142 -22.60 19.04 -1.31
N LEU A 143 -22.45 18.44 -2.46
CA LEU A 143 -21.47 17.38 -2.74
C LEU A 143 -20.16 18.06 -3.15
N LEU A 144 -19.09 17.77 -2.43
CA LEU A 144 -17.80 18.44 -2.55
C LEU A 144 -16.73 17.50 -3.11
N ALA A 145 -15.89 18.02 -3.98
CA ALA A 145 -14.71 17.35 -4.52
C ALA A 145 -13.44 18.14 -4.24
N ASP A 146 -12.32 17.46 -4.26
CA ASP A 146 -10.99 18.05 -4.25
C ASP A 146 -10.32 17.79 -5.61
N LEU A 147 -9.58 18.77 -6.13
CA LEU A 147 -8.93 18.69 -7.43
C LEU A 147 -7.43 18.95 -7.30
N TRP A 148 -6.63 18.00 -7.73
CA TRP A 148 -5.18 18.16 -7.90
C TRP A 148 -4.87 18.41 -9.37
N VAL A 149 -4.11 19.46 -9.65
CA VAL A 149 -3.79 19.87 -11.01
C VAL A 149 -2.30 19.68 -11.26
N PRO A 150 -1.91 19.13 -12.42
CA PRO A 150 -0.51 19.07 -12.80
C PRO A 150 0.16 20.43 -12.77
N PRO A 151 1.42 20.52 -12.31
CA PRO A 151 2.20 21.75 -12.40
C PRO A 151 2.30 22.26 -13.85
N LYS A 152 2.33 23.57 -14.06
CA LYS A 152 2.30 24.21 -15.41
C LYS A 152 3.38 23.68 -16.37
N HIS A 153 4.51 23.21 -15.86
CA HIS A 153 5.61 22.67 -16.66
C HIS A 153 5.55 21.15 -16.88
N THR A 154 4.52 20.50 -16.34
CA THR A 154 4.34 19.06 -16.53
C THR A 154 3.59 18.81 -17.82
N VAL A 155 4.15 17.94 -18.67
CA VAL A 155 3.47 17.49 -19.89
C VAL A 155 2.23 16.69 -19.51
N PRO A 156 1.03 17.09 -19.94
CA PRO A 156 -0.19 16.37 -19.63
C PRO A 156 -0.15 14.95 -20.19
N SER A 157 -0.66 13.98 -19.42
CA SER A 157 -0.80 12.60 -19.88
C SER A 157 -2.04 12.38 -20.77
N GLY A 158 -2.98 13.33 -20.75
CA GLY A 158 -4.29 13.18 -21.37
C GLY A 158 -5.25 12.27 -20.58
N VAL A 159 -4.87 11.85 -19.37
CA VAL A 159 -5.67 10.96 -18.51
C VAL A 159 -6.10 11.70 -17.26
N GLY A 160 -7.40 11.79 -17.03
CA GLY A 160 -7.97 12.23 -15.74
C GLY A 160 -8.24 11.02 -14.83
N VAL A 161 -7.97 11.17 -13.53
CA VAL A 161 -8.22 10.13 -12.54
C VAL A 161 -9.29 10.62 -11.56
N ILE A 162 -10.40 9.88 -11.47
CA ILE A 162 -11.48 10.15 -10.52
C ILE A 162 -11.41 9.10 -9.42
N TYR A 163 -11.35 9.56 -8.17
CA TYR A 163 -11.38 8.70 -7.01
C TYR A 163 -12.67 8.93 -6.21
N ILE A 164 -13.38 7.86 -5.98
CA ILE A 164 -14.54 7.84 -5.10
C ILE A 164 -14.16 7.10 -3.84
N HIS A 165 -14.14 7.79 -2.70
CA HIS A 165 -13.70 7.20 -1.45
C HIS A 165 -14.60 6.07 -0.98
N GLY A 166 -14.00 5.06 -0.33
CA GLY A 166 -14.74 3.97 0.32
C GLY A 166 -15.37 4.42 1.64
N GLY A 167 -16.10 3.51 2.28
CA GLY A 167 -16.71 3.75 3.61
C GLY A 167 -18.18 3.37 3.69
N SER A 168 -18.67 2.54 2.76
CA SER A 168 -20.05 2.04 2.71
C SER A 168 -21.10 3.18 2.75
N TRP A 169 -20.78 4.33 2.16
CA TRP A 169 -21.62 5.55 2.14
C TRP A 169 -21.91 6.17 3.52
N GLN A 170 -21.27 5.68 4.58
CA GLN A 170 -21.53 6.11 5.95
C GLN A 170 -20.28 6.60 6.70
N LEU A 171 -19.10 6.17 6.26
CA LEU A 171 -17.84 6.44 6.94
C LEU A 171 -16.78 6.90 5.96
N GLY A 172 -15.80 7.62 6.51
CA GLY A 172 -14.64 8.08 5.74
C GLY A 172 -14.80 9.48 5.20
N THR A 173 -13.69 10.02 4.77
CA THR A 173 -13.58 11.33 4.13
C THR A 173 -12.80 11.20 2.83
N ARG A 174 -13.04 12.10 1.89
CA ARG A 174 -12.41 12.10 0.57
C ARG A 174 -10.88 12.24 0.62
N ASP A 175 -10.34 12.80 1.70
CA ASP A 175 -8.92 13.10 1.87
C ASP A 175 -8.17 12.17 2.84
N LEU A 176 -8.83 11.12 3.34
CA LEU A 176 -8.21 10.20 4.30
C LEU A 176 -7.02 9.45 3.69
N GLY A 177 -5.81 9.95 3.93
CA GLY A 177 -4.55 9.30 3.52
C GLY A 177 -4.27 9.31 2.01
N THR A 178 -5.10 9.94 1.19
CA THR A 178 -5.00 9.90 -0.28
C THR A 178 -4.20 11.06 -0.88
N GLY A 179 -3.96 12.13 -0.13
CA GLY A 179 -3.24 13.32 -0.59
C GLY A 179 -1.92 13.03 -1.31
N PRO A 180 -0.98 12.28 -0.72
CA PRO A 180 0.30 11.95 -1.38
C PRO A 180 0.14 11.17 -2.69
N PHE A 181 -0.88 10.33 -2.79
CA PHE A 181 -1.19 9.57 -4.00
C PHE A 181 -1.60 10.53 -5.13
N PHE A 182 -2.53 11.46 -4.89
CA PHE A 182 -2.98 12.41 -5.90
C PHE A 182 -1.91 13.42 -6.26
N GLN A 183 -1.13 13.91 -5.30
CA GLN A 183 0.05 14.73 -5.57
C GLN A 183 0.99 14.01 -6.54
N ARG A 184 1.24 12.72 -6.32
CA ARG A 184 2.08 11.92 -7.20
C ARG A 184 1.49 11.79 -8.60
N LEU A 185 0.20 11.53 -8.73
CA LEU A 185 -0.48 11.50 -10.03
C LEU A 185 -0.36 12.83 -10.76
N ALA A 186 -0.64 13.94 -10.08
CA ALA A 186 -0.51 15.27 -10.67
C ALA A 186 0.93 15.59 -11.13
N THR A 187 1.96 15.20 -10.38
CA THR A 187 3.36 15.35 -10.82
C THR A 187 3.70 14.52 -12.05
N LEU A 188 2.93 13.46 -12.33
CA LEU A 188 3.06 12.62 -13.52
C LEU A 188 2.23 13.12 -14.71
N GLY A 189 1.47 14.21 -14.54
CA GLY A 189 0.66 14.83 -15.58
C GLY A 189 -0.77 14.29 -15.69
N HIS A 190 -1.27 13.63 -14.65
CA HIS A 190 -2.66 13.14 -14.57
C HIS A 190 -3.58 14.14 -13.92
#